data_a09a527ad9d1be3300a2d4792e8af7c6
#
_entry.id   a09a527ad9d1be3300a2d4792e8af7c6
#
_cell.length_a   1.000
_cell.length_b   1.000
_cell.length_c   1.000
_cell.angle_alpha   90.00
_cell.angle_beta   90.00
_cell.angle_gamma   90.00
#
_symmetry.space_group_name_H-M   'P 1'
#
loop_
_entity.id
_entity.type
_entity.pdbx_description
1 polymer ?
#
loop_
_entity_poly.entity_id
_entity_poly.type
_entity_poly.pdbx_seq_one_letter_code
_entity_poly.pdbx_strand_id
1 'polypeptide(L)'
;MMELLTYPVAGVHFDYIRYPEVPHYRFDYGEVSRRQFEQATGIRLTVFPRQVLLGPLKLRYDEWQRENVTNLVRRVYFAVKDANPQVAVSAAVWQRHRYYFALIKQDWMRWVREGILDFVCPMDYTANTDLFAERVGEQVMEVNGTIPIAPGIGAYLLDDEWQFVEQVKVARDLGADGSSSSVTTLPPCAISLRR
;
A
#
# COMPACT_ATOMS: atom_id res chain seq x y z
N MET A 1 -1.33 -1.59 18.40
CA MET A 1 -2.59 -1.21 17.69
C MET A 1 -3.71 -0.88 18.67
N MET A 2 -4.09 -1.80 19.57
CA MET A 2 -5.19 -1.52 20.55
C MET A 2 -4.92 -0.30 21.43
N GLU A 3 -3.66 -0.02 21.77
CA GLU A 3 -3.27 1.19 22.49
C GLU A 3 -3.63 2.48 21.74
N LEU A 4 -3.49 2.53 20.40
CA LEU A 4 -3.86 3.69 19.60
C LEU A 4 -5.35 4.04 19.70
N LEU A 5 -6.20 3.03 19.90
CA LEU A 5 -7.65 3.20 20.01
C LEU A 5 -8.09 3.74 21.38
N THR A 6 -7.16 3.90 22.33
CA THR A 6 -7.44 4.61 23.60
C THR A 6 -7.40 6.13 23.42
N TYR A 7 -6.86 6.61 22.28
CA TYR A 7 -6.87 8.02 21.91
C TYR A 7 -8.05 8.33 20.98
N PRO A 8 -8.54 9.58 20.93
CA PRO A 8 -9.65 9.98 20.08
C PRO A 8 -9.21 10.15 18.62
N VAL A 9 -8.81 9.03 17.98
CA VAL A 9 -8.38 8.99 16.57
C VAL A 9 -9.59 8.77 15.66
N ALA A 10 -9.63 9.47 14.53
CA ALA A 10 -10.66 9.29 13.51
C ALA A 10 -10.37 8.08 12.59
N GLY A 11 -9.11 7.65 12.51
CA GLY A 11 -8.71 6.54 11.67
C GLY A 11 -7.31 6.01 11.96
N VAL A 12 -7.04 4.84 11.38
CA VAL A 12 -5.73 4.18 11.36
C VAL A 12 -5.31 4.03 9.91
N HIS A 13 -4.13 4.54 9.58
CA HIS A 13 -3.58 4.49 8.23
C HIS A 13 -2.34 3.59 8.19
N PHE A 14 -2.36 2.58 7.31
CA PHE A 14 -1.18 1.76 7.06
C PHE A 14 -0.26 2.45 6.06
N ASP A 15 1.00 2.61 6.45
CA ASP A 15 2.09 2.88 5.53
C ASP A 15 3.09 1.72 5.56
N TYR A 16 3.85 1.53 4.48
CA TYR A 16 4.80 0.43 4.33
C TYR A 16 4.23 -0.97 4.60
N ILE A 17 2.93 -1.17 4.44
CA ILE A 17 2.24 -2.46 4.59
C ILE A 17 2.54 -3.36 3.37
N ARG A 18 3.80 -3.71 3.23
CA ARG A 18 4.36 -4.46 2.10
C ARG A 18 5.75 -5.01 2.42
N TYR A 19 6.24 -5.88 1.55
CA TYR A 19 7.65 -6.24 1.54
C TYR A 19 8.50 -5.11 0.95
N PRO A 20 9.77 -4.96 1.39
CA PRO A 20 10.66 -3.93 0.87
C PRO A 20 10.92 -4.12 -0.64
N GLU A 21 10.93 -3.01 -1.39
CA GLU A 21 11.29 -2.98 -2.80
C GLU A 21 12.81 -2.81 -2.97
N VAL A 22 13.58 -3.82 -2.59
CA VAL A 22 15.04 -3.78 -2.75
C VAL A 22 15.45 -4.91 -3.69
N PRO A 23 15.86 -4.61 -4.95
CA PRO A 23 16.08 -5.61 -6.00
C PRO A 23 17.08 -6.71 -5.65
N HIS A 24 18.05 -6.39 -4.80
CA HIS A 24 19.15 -7.28 -4.44
C HIS A 24 18.96 -8.01 -3.12
N TYR A 25 17.94 -7.68 -2.33
CA TYR A 25 17.67 -8.31 -1.05
C TYR A 25 16.42 -9.17 -1.13
N ARG A 26 16.53 -10.35 -0.55
CA ARG A 26 15.41 -11.30 -0.43
C ARG A 26 15.02 -11.38 1.02
N PHE A 27 13.82 -10.91 1.32
CA PHE A 27 13.28 -10.89 2.66
C PHE A 27 12.45 -12.13 2.91
N ASP A 28 12.37 -12.53 4.18
CA ASP A 28 11.51 -13.62 4.66
C ASP A 28 11.94 -15.01 4.16
N TYR A 29 13.27 -15.23 4.10
CA TYR A 29 13.87 -16.51 3.76
C TYR A 29 14.75 -17.06 4.89
N GLY A 30 14.37 -16.76 6.14
CA GLY A 30 15.01 -17.29 7.35
C GLY A 30 14.32 -18.55 7.87
N GLU A 31 14.86 -19.13 8.93
CA GLU A 31 14.33 -20.37 9.52
C GLU A 31 12.94 -20.20 10.13
N VAL A 32 12.59 -18.99 10.60
CA VAL A 32 11.25 -18.69 11.11
C VAL A 32 10.22 -18.81 10.00
N SER A 33 10.48 -18.17 8.87
CA SER A 33 9.60 -18.20 7.70
C SER A 33 9.48 -19.60 7.11
N ARG A 34 10.58 -20.36 7.09
CA ARG A 34 10.56 -21.75 6.68
C ARG A 34 9.57 -22.54 7.53
N ARG A 35 9.69 -22.49 8.85
CA ARG A 35 8.80 -23.22 9.78
C ARG A 35 7.35 -22.79 9.63
N GLN A 36 7.10 -21.50 9.54
CA GLN A 36 5.74 -20.98 9.37
C GLN A 36 5.11 -21.42 8.05
N PHE A 37 5.88 -21.42 6.94
CA PHE A 37 5.41 -21.94 5.67
C PHE A 37 5.10 -23.43 5.73
N GLU A 38 6.02 -24.25 6.30
CA GLU A 38 5.83 -25.69 6.49
C GLU A 38 4.57 -25.97 7.33
N GLN A 39 4.38 -25.21 8.41
CA GLN A 39 3.21 -25.34 9.28
C GLN A 39 1.91 -24.96 8.56
N ALA A 40 1.92 -23.86 7.80
CA ALA A 40 0.73 -23.35 7.11
C ALA A 40 0.32 -24.22 5.92
N THR A 41 1.26 -24.90 5.27
CA THR A 41 1.02 -25.63 4.01
C THR A 41 1.08 -27.13 4.14
N GLY A 42 1.65 -27.67 5.22
CA GLY A 42 1.98 -29.08 5.38
C GLY A 42 3.14 -29.56 4.50
N ILE A 43 3.78 -28.66 3.74
CA ILE A 43 4.87 -29.00 2.82
C ILE A 43 6.19 -28.91 3.57
N ARG A 44 6.95 -30.00 3.60
CA ARG A 44 8.28 -30.03 4.19
C ARG A 44 9.34 -29.56 3.18
N LEU A 45 10.14 -28.58 3.56
CA LEU A 45 11.22 -28.03 2.73
C LEU A 45 12.55 -28.75 3.05
N THR A 46 13.09 -29.44 2.05
CA THR A 46 14.35 -30.21 2.20
C THR A 46 15.59 -29.40 1.76
N VAL A 47 15.42 -28.45 0.84
CA VAL A 47 16.50 -27.58 0.33
C VAL A 47 16.04 -26.12 0.35
N PHE A 48 15.93 -25.56 1.53
CA PHE A 48 15.56 -24.16 1.72
C PHE A 48 16.79 -23.25 1.67
N PRO A 49 16.72 -22.05 1.06
CA PRO A 49 15.54 -21.43 0.43
C PRO A 49 15.39 -21.76 -1.07
N ARG A 50 16.25 -22.61 -1.66
CA ARG A 50 16.32 -22.84 -3.11
C ARG A 50 14.96 -23.31 -3.70
N GLN A 51 14.25 -24.20 -3.03
CA GLN A 51 12.97 -24.72 -3.50
C GLN A 51 11.89 -23.64 -3.67
N VAL A 52 11.92 -22.61 -2.83
CA VAL A 52 10.94 -21.51 -2.80
C VAL A 52 11.42 -20.27 -3.55
N LEU A 53 12.70 -20.17 -3.89
CA LEU A 53 13.26 -19.06 -4.66
C LEU A 53 13.23 -19.31 -6.17
N LEU A 54 13.65 -20.49 -6.58
CA LEU A 54 13.89 -20.85 -7.97
C LEU A 54 13.21 -22.17 -8.36
N GLY A 55 12.67 -22.89 -7.40
CA GLY A 55 12.11 -24.20 -7.55
C GLY A 55 10.59 -24.22 -7.77
N PRO A 56 9.98 -25.42 -7.75
CA PRO A 56 8.58 -25.63 -8.05
C PRO A 56 7.64 -25.00 -6.99
N LEU A 57 8.15 -24.66 -5.81
CA LEU A 57 7.35 -24.07 -4.73
C LEU A 57 7.35 -22.53 -4.72
N LYS A 58 8.03 -21.88 -5.69
CA LYS A 58 8.14 -20.42 -5.74
C LYS A 58 6.79 -19.72 -5.71
N LEU A 59 5.89 -20.10 -6.59
CA LEU A 59 4.56 -19.45 -6.67
C LEU A 59 3.74 -19.65 -5.38
N ARG A 60 3.85 -20.84 -4.78
CA ARG A 60 3.14 -21.12 -3.52
C ARG A 60 3.73 -20.36 -2.33
N TYR A 61 5.05 -20.15 -2.33
CA TYR A 61 5.70 -19.34 -1.32
C TYR A 61 5.36 -17.84 -1.48
N ASP A 62 5.37 -17.35 -2.71
CA ASP A 62 4.95 -15.99 -3.05
C ASP A 62 3.50 -15.71 -2.62
N GLU A 63 2.60 -16.69 -2.82
CA GLU A 63 1.22 -16.60 -2.36
C GLU A 63 1.11 -16.58 -0.83
N TRP A 64 1.84 -17.45 -0.16
CA TRP A 64 1.91 -17.47 1.31
C TRP A 64 2.43 -16.13 1.87
N GLN A 65 3.44 -15.53 1.25
CA GLN A 65 3.92 -14.21 1.64
C GLN A 65 2.85 -13.11 1.47
N ARG A 66 2.11 -13.12 0.35
CA ARG A 66 0.98 -12.19 0.13
C ARG A 66 -0.13 -12.39 1.15
N GLU A 67 -0.45 -13.65 1.46
CA GLU A 67 -1.45 -13.99 2.47
C GLU A 67 -1.04 -13.47 3.86
N ASN A 68 0.24 -13.52 4.22
CA ASN A 68 0.73 -12.99 5.49
C ASN A 68 0.46 -11.49 5.62
N VAL A 69 0.73 -10.71 4.56
CA VAL A 69 0.44 -9.27 4.54
C VAL A 69 -1.08 -9.03 4.61
N THR A 70 -1.85 -9.74 3.80
CA THR A 70 -3.33 -9.65 3.80
C THR A 70 -3.93 -10.02 5.17
N ASN A 71 -3.42 -11.07 5.79
CA ASN A 71 -3.86 -11.47 7.13
C ASN A 71 -3.56 -10.42 8.20
N LEU A 72 -2.44 -9.71 8.09
CA LEU A 72 -2.14 -8.61 9.00
C LEU A 72 -3.17 -7.48 8.84
N VAL A 73 -3.44 -7.05 7.60
CA VAL A 73 -4.46 -6.03 7.32
C VAL A 73 -5.83 -6.47 7.84
N ARG A 74 -6.24 -7.68 7.51
CA ARG A 74 -7.53 -8.26 7.93
C ARG A 74 -7.69 -8.26 9.45
N ARG A 75 -6.70 -8.77 10.17
CA ARG A 75 -6.72 -8.82 11.64
C ARG A 75 -6.78 -7.44 12.27
N VAL A 76 -6.07 -6.46 11.73
CA VAL A 76 -6.12 -5.09 12.23
C VAL A 76 -7.47 -4.45 11.94
N TYR A 77 -7.98 -4.62 10.71
CA TYR A 77 -9.29 -4.10 10.32
C TYR A 77 -10.39 -4.56 11.28
N PHE A 78 -10.51 -5.87 11.47
CA PHE A 78 -11.56 -6.39 12.37
C PHE A 78 -11.33 -5.98 13.82
N ALA A 79 -10.09 -5.96 14.32
CA ALA A 79 -9.80 -5.51 15.68
C ALA A 79 -10.15 -4.03 15.88
N VAL A 80 -9.96 -3.19 14.88
CA VAL A 80 -10.37 -1.77 14.92
C VAL A 80 -11.89 -1.66 14.90
N LYS A 81 -12.55 -2.35 13.97
CA LYS A 81 -14.02 -2.30 13.84
C LYS A 81 -14.75 -2.89 15.04
N ASP A 82 -14.22 -3.92 15.66
CA ASP A 82 -14.76 -4.50 16.91
C ASP A 82 -14.65 -3.52 18.08
N ALA A 83 -13.55 -2.78 18.17
CA ALA A 83 -13.34 -1.78 19.22
C ALA A 83 -14.14 -0.49 19.00
N ASN A 84 -14.15 0.01 17.77
CA ASN A 84 -14.92 1.20 17.38
C ASN A 84 -15.18 1.18 15.86
N PRO A 85 -16.41 0.87 15.42
CA PRO A 85 -16.74 0.79 14.00
C PRO A 85 -16.65 2.13 13.24
N GLN A 86 -16.62 3.27 13.95
CA GLN A 86 -16.49 4.61 13.34
C GLN A 86 -15.04 4.97 12.99
N VAL A 87 -14.04 4.28 13.54
CA VAL A 87 -12.64 4.51 13.21
C VAL A 87 -12.34 3.96 11.83
N ALA A 88 -11.92 4.81 10.91
CA ALA A 88 -11.57 4.43 9.55
C ALA A 88 -10.24 3.66 9.50
N VAL A 89 -10.15 2.67 8.60
CA VAL A 89 -8.92 1.93 8.31
C VAL A 89 -8.56 2.13 6.84
N SER A 90 -7.38 2.66 6.58
CA SER A 90 -6.91 2.96 5.23
C SER A 90 -5.46 2.55 5.02
N ALA A 91 -5.00 2.56 3.77
CA ALA A 91 -3.63 2.19 3.44
C ALA A 91 -3.04 3.05 2.32
N ALA A 92 -1.76 3.41 2.48
CA ALA A 92 -0.91 3.82 1.38
C ALA A 92 -0.53 2.58 0.55
N VAL A 93 -0.91 2.59 -0.72
CA VAL A 93 -0.71 1.43 -1.60
C VAL A 93 0.09 1.81 -2.84
N TRP A 94 0.74 0.81 -3.44
CA TRP A 94 1.55 1.05 -4.63
C TRP A 94 0.66 1.35 -5.84
N GLN A 95 1.11 2.30 -6.68
CA GLN A 95 0.31 2.88 -7.75
C GLN A 95 -0.16 1.90 -8.83
N ARG A 96 0.63 0.91 -9.19
CA ARG A 96 0.30 -0.06 -10.24
C ARG A 96 0.19 -1.47 -9.67
N HIS A 97 -0.98 -1.81 -9.12
CA HIS A 97 -1.25 -3.10 -8.49
C HIS A 97 -0.79 -4.29 -9.35
N ARG A 98 -1.19 -4.34 -10.62
CA ARG A 98 -0.92 -5.48 -11.53
C ARG A 98 0.57 -5.81 -11.69
N TYR A 99 1.44 -4.80 -11.56
CA TYR A 99 2.88 -4.96 -11.72
C TYR A 99 3.59 -5.28 -10.41
N TYR A 100 3.11 -4.71 -9.31
CA TYR A 100 3.85 -4.71 -8.04
C TYR A 100 3.34 -5.70 -6.99
N PHE A 101 2.06 -6.19 -7.10
CA PHE A 101 1.48 -7.07 -6.08
C PHE A 101 2.35 -8.33 -5.80
N ALA A 102 2.98 -8.89 -6.82
CA ALA A 102 3.86 -10.05 -6.69
C ALA A 102 5.25 -9.69 -6.14
N LEU A 103 5.76 -8.49 -6.49
CA LEU A 103 7.10 -8.04 -6.09
C LEU A 103 7.14 -7.67 -4.60
N ILE A 104 6.26 -6.77 -4.18
CA ILE A 104 6.20 -6.24 -2.81
C ILE A 104 5.15 -6.91 -1.93
N LYS A 105 4.50 -7.96 -2.43
CA LYS A 105 3.49 -8.75 -1.71
C LYS A 105 2.29 -7.94 -1.19
N GLN A 106 2.02 -6.80 -1.82
CA GLN A 106 0.92 -5.90 -1.48
C GLN A 106 -0.24 -6.11 -2.46
N ASP A 107 -1.16 -7.00 -2.12
CA ASP A 107 -2.35 -7.28 -2.94
C ASP A 107 -3.54 -6.44 -2.47
N TRP A 108 -3.40 -5.11 -2.63
CA TRP A 108 -4.39 -4.16 -2.12
C TRP A 108 -5.75 -4.25 -2.85
N MET A 109 -5.79 -4.67 -4.11
CA MET A 109 -7.06 -4.96 -4.80
C MET A 109 -7.80 -6.15 -4.18
N ARG A 110 -7.09 -7.10 -3.59
CA ARG A 110 -7.71 -8.14 -2.78
C ARG A 110 -8.32 -7.57 -1.50
N TRP A 111 -7.64 -6.62 -0.84
CA TRP A 111 -8.16 -5.99 0.37
C TRP A 111 -9.43 -5.18 0.09
N VAL A 112 -9.50 -4.53 -1.09
CA VAL A 112 -10.71 -3.86 -1.58
C VAL A 112 -11.84 -4.87 -1.75
N ARG A 113 -11.60 -5.98 -2.47
CA ARG A 113 -12.63 -7.01 -2.70
C ARG A 113 -13.10 -7.72 -1.43
N GLU A 114 -12.21 -7.89 -0.45
CA GLU A 114 -12.54 -8.47 0.85
C GLU A 114 -13.21 -7.48 1.81
N GLY A 115 -13.26 -6.20 1.47
CA GLY A 115 -13.85 -5.16 2.32
C GLY A 115 -13.10 -4.95 3.64
N ILE A 116 -11.77 -5.06 3.62
CA ILE A 116 -10.91 -4.92 4.81
C ILE A 116 -10.10 -3.60 4.82
N LEU A 117 -10.60 -2.61 4.08
CA LEU A 117 -10.21 -1.20 4.12
C LEU A 117 -11.44 -0.33 3.91
N ASP A 118 -11.47 0.85 4.51
CA ASP A 118 -12.52 1.84 4.29
C ASP A 118 -12.22 2.76 3.09
N PHE A 119 -10.93 3.01 2.81
CA PHE A 119 -10.46 3.70 1.61
C PHE A 119 -8.97 3.40 1.33
N VAL A 120 -8.50 3.72 0.12
CA VAL A 120 -7.11 3.54 -0.29
C VAL A 120 -6.49 4.85 -0.78
N CYS A 121 -5.18 4.98 -0.55
CA CYS A 121 -4.35 6.08 -1.02
C CYS A 121 -3.21 5.55 -1.90
N PRO A 122 -3.41 5.34 -3.21
CA PRO A 122 -2.34 4.95 -4.11
C PRO A 122 -1.25 6.04 -4.18
N MET A 123 0.02 5.63 -4.13
CA MET A 123 1.16 6.55 -4.14
C MET A 123 1.55 6.91 -5.58
N ASP A 124 0.78 7.82 -6.22
CA ASP A 124 0.96 8.20 -7.63
C ASP A 124 2.01 9.29 -7.86
N TYR A 125 3.01 9.31 -6.99
CA TYR A 125 4.04 10.35 -6.93
C TYR A 125 4.78 10.50 -8.26
N THR A 126 4.52 11.59 -8.97
CA THR A 126 5.16 11.97 -10.23
C THR A 126 4.98 13.45 -10.51
N ALA A 127 5.99 14.08 -11.12
CA ALA A 127 5.87 15.44 -11.65
C ALA A 127 5.14 15.48 -13.02
N ASN A 128 4.96 14.34 -13.68
CA ASN A 128 4.26 14.27 -14.96
C ASN A 128 2.75 14.08 -14.74
N THR A 129 1.96 15.12 -15.03
CA THR A 129 0.51 15.15 -14.84
C THR A 129 -0.21 14.15 -15.74
N ASP A 130 0.27 13.89 -16.98
CA ASP A 130 -0.33 12.89 -17.86
C ASP A 130 -0.15 11.47 -17.31
N LEU A 131 1.03 11.16 -16.79
CA LEU A 131 1.31 9.90 -16.15
C LEU A 131 0.51 9.73 -14.84
N PHE A 132 0.31 10.82 -14.10
CA PHE A 132 -0.57 10.84 -12.94
C PHE A 132 -2.01 10.51 -13.34
N ALA A 133 -2.52 11.16 -14.39
CA ALA A 133 -3.87 10.93 -14.92
C ALA A 133 -4.07 9.47 -15.39
N GLU A 134 -3.09 8.91 -16.11
CA GLU A 134 -3.12 7.49 -16.54
C GLU A 134 -3.28 6.55 -15.36
N ARG A 135 -2.45 6.72 -14.31
CA ARG A 135 -2.47 5.87 -13.11
C ARG A 135 -3.79 5.98 -12.36
N VAL A 136 -4.24 7.20 -12.11
CA VAL A 136 -5.51 7.46 -11.40
C VAL A 136 -6.69 6.87 -12.16
N GLY A 137 -6.72 7.06 -13.49
CA GLY A 137 -7.78 6.50 -14.32
C GLY A 137 -7.82 4.96 -14.28
N GLU A 138 -6.66 4.28 -14.35
CA GLU A 138 -6.59 2.83 -14.18
C GLU A 138 -7.13 2.39 -12.82
N GLN A 139 -6.75 3.06 -11.74
CA GLN A 139 -7.12 2.71 -10.37
C GLN A 139 -8.60 2.94 -10.10
N VAL A 140 -9.16 4.07 -10.53
CA VAL A 140 -10.60 4.36 -10.41
C VAL A 140 -11.42 3.29 -11.12
N MET A 141 -11.01 2.89 -12.33
CA MET A 141 -11.66 1.80 -13.06
C MET A 141 -11.54 0.45 -12.35
N GLU A 142 -10.37 0.14 -11.77
CA GLU A 142 -10.15 -1.14 -11.06
C GLU A 142 -10.92 -1.23 -9.75
N VAL A 143 -10.97 -0.14 -8.98
CA VAL A 143 -11.74 -0.05 -7.71
C VAL A 143 -13.24 -0.02 -7.98
N ASN A 144 -13.65 0.61 -9.10
CA ASN A 144 -15.02 0.64 -9.59
C ASN A 144 -16.06 1.01 -8.51
N GLY A 145 -15.77 2.04 -7.72
CA GLY A 145 -16.67 2.53 -6.68
C GLY A 145 -16.89 1.58 -5.49
N THR A 146 -16.10 0.51 -5.36
CA THR A 146 -16.21 -0.45 -4.24
C THR A 146 -15.88 0.19 -2.90
N ILE A 147 -14.84 1.02 -2.85
CA ILE A 147 -14.45 1.86 -1.71
C ILE A 147 -13.91 3.19 -2.23
N PRO A 148 -13.88 4.25 -1.41
CA PRO A 148 -13.28 5.53 -1.79
C PRO A 148 -11.79 5.39 -2.13
N ILE A 149 -11.34 6.18 -3.11
CA ILE A 149 -9.95 6.27 -3.53
C ILE A 149 -9.46 7.72 -3.44
N ALA A 150 -8.30 7.92 -2.81
CA ALA A 150 -7.63 9.21 -2.64
C ALA A 150 -6.19 9.14 -3.16
N PRO A 151 -5.97 9.33 -4.47
CA PRO A 151 -4.64 9.28 -5.08
C PRO A 151 -3.65 10.22 -4.40
N GLY A 152 -2.44 9.72 -4.16
CA GLY A 152 -1.36 10.45 -3.51
C GLY A 152 -0.58 11.31 -4.49
N ILE A 153 -0.53 12.59 -4.23
CA ILE A 153 0.25 13.57 -4.98
C ILE A 153 1.60 13.74 -4.29
N GLY A 154 2.70 13.56 -5.02
CA GLY A 154 4.05 13.78 -4.53
C GLY A 154 4.41 15.27 -4.58
N ALA A 155 3.89 16.08 -3.65
CA ALA A 155 4.08 17.52 -3.64
C ALA A 155 5.57 17.94 -3.68
N TYR A 156 6.46 17.13 -3.11
CA TYR A 156 7.92 17.35 -3.13
C TYR A 156 8.57 17.16 -4.51
N LEU A 157 7.85 16.62 -5.50
CA LEU A 157 8.32 16.42 -6.88
C LEU A 157 7.87 17.54 -7.82
N LEU A 158 6.92 18.37 -7.40
CA LEU A 158 6.28 19.36 -8.25
C LEU A 158 7.11 20.66 -8.28
N ASP A 159 7.07 21.33 -9.41
CA ASP A 159 7.82 22.58 -9.63
C ASP A 159 7.15 23.77 -8.93
N ASP A 160 5.82 23.77 -8.84
CA ASP A 160 5.04 24.84 -8.24
C ASP A 160 3.68 24.36 -7.67
N GLU A 161 2.99 25.26 -6.97
CA GLU A 161 1.67 25.01 -6.40
C GLU A 161 0.56 24.83 -7.44
N TRP A 162 0.71 25.37 -8.64
CA TRP A 162 -0.29 25.27 -9.70
C TRP A 162 -0.33 23.84 -10.24
N GLN A 163 0.81 23.20 -10.38
CA GLN A 163 0.89 21.79 -10.77
C GLN A 163 0.21 20.87 -9.73
N PHE A 164 0.35 21.20 -8.44
CA PHE A 164 -0.40 20.49 -7.39
C PHE A 164 -1.91 20.65 -7.57
N VAL A 165 -2.38 21.87 -7.77
CA VAL A 165 -3.81 22.16 -8.01
C VAL A 165 -4.31 21.46 -9.27
N GLU A 166 -3.50 21.39 -10.32
CA GLU A 166 -3.81 20.66 -11.55
C GLU A 166 -4.00 19.16 -11.28
N GLN A 167 -3.08 18.52 -10.58
CA GLN A 167 -3.21 17.09 -10.24
C GLN A 167 -4.43 16.82 -9.36
N VAL A 168 -4.77 17.70 -8.41
CA VAL A 168 -6.01 17.60 -7.63
C VAL A 168 -7.25 17.66 -8.52
N LYS A 169 -7.29 18.56 -9.51
CA LYS A 169 -8.40 18.66 -10.47
C LYS A 169 -8.48 17.41 -11.33
N VAL A 170 -7.37 16.95 -11.86
CA VAL A 170 -7.28 15.73 -12.67
C VAL A 170 -7.82 14.52 -11.91
N ALA A 171 -7.41 14.32 -10.65
CA ALA A 171 -7.92 13.23 -9.83
C ALA A 171 -9.45 13.29 -9.68
N ARG A 172 -9.99 14.47 -9.40
CA ARG A 172 -11.43 14.71 -9.25
C ARG A 172 -12.20 14.47 -10.56
N ASP A 173 -11.68 14.98 -11.69
CA ASP A 173 -12.30 14.85 -13.01
C ASP A 173 -12.34 13.37 -13.47
N LEU A 174 -11.39 12.55 -13.02
CA LEU A 174 -11.34 11.12 -13.26
C LEU A 174 -12.24 10.30 -12.31
N GLY A 175 -12.88 10.96 -11.33
CA GLY A 175 -13.81 10.30 -10.43
C GLY A 175 -13.20 9.77 -9.13
N ALA A 176 -12.02 10.25 -8.73
CA ALA A 176 -11.50 9.97 -7.41
C ALA A 176 -12.29 10.72 -6.33
N ASP A 177 -12.49 10.08 -5.17
CA ASP A 177 -13.28 10.64 -4.06
C ASP A 177 -12.54 11.73 -3.28
N GLY A 178 -11.21 11.77 -3.41
CA GLY A 178 -10.36 12.76 -2.78
C GLY A 178 -8.95 12.75 -3.36
N SER A 179 -8.04 13.40 -2.66
CA SER A 179 -6.60 13.30 -2.91
C SER A 179 -5.84 13.34 -1.59
N SER A 180 -4.70 12.69 -1.54
CA SER A 180 -3.75 12.78 -0.44
C SER A 180 -2.44 13.41 -0.93
N SER A 181 -1.64 13.96 -0.03
CA SER A 181 -0.35 14.52 -0.40
C SER A 181 0.77 13.92 0.45
N SER A 182 1.91 13.64 -0.18
CA SER A 182 3.14 13.33 0.53
C SER A 182 4.04 14.55 0.51
N VAL A 183 4.40 15.02 1.71
CA VAL A 183 5.35 16.08 1.91
C VAL A 183 6.58 15.46 2.58
N THR A 184 7.69 15.40 1.86
CA THR A 184 8.97 15.12 2.53
C THR A 184 9.32 16.37 3.31
N THR A 185 9.34 16.32 4.63
CA THR A 185 10.01 17.32 5.43
C THR A 185 11.50 17.24 5.11
N LEU A 186 11.96 18.04 4.17
CA LEU A 186 13.37 18.34 4.06
C LEU A 186 13.79 18.91 5.43
N PRO A 187 14.96 18.56 5.96
CA PRO A 187 15.47 19.27 7.13
C PRO A 187 15.42 20.78 6.83
N PRO A 188 15.20 21.64 7.80
CA PRO A 188 15.02 23.08 7.58
C PRO A 188 16.31 23.65 7.01
N CYS A 189 16.47 23.55 5.71
CA CYS A 189 17.51 24.19 4.95
C CYS A 189 16.88 25.45 4.35
N ALA A 190 17.04 26.54 5.10
CA ALA A 190 17.00 27.92 4.64
C ALA A 190 16.03 28.23 3.47
N ILE A 191 14.77 28.46 3.78
CA ILE A 191 13.95 29.33 2.95
C ILE A 191 14.52 30.74 3.14
N SER A 192 15.45 31.11 2.27
CA SER A 192 15.85 32.51 2.08
C SER A 192 14.68 33.19 1.38
N LEU A 193 13.79 33.79 2.15
CA LEU A 193 12.87 34.80 1.64
C LEU A 193 13.72 35.99 1.17
N ARG A 194 14.06 36.02 -0.10
CA ARG A 194 14.50 37.25 -0.72
C ARG A 194 13.26 38.13 -0.86
N ARG A 195 13.32 39.27 -0.15
CA ARG A 195 12.39 40.40 -0.29
C ARG A 195 12.49 41.01 -1.66
#